data_310a419c9d64743eaed9034cf407c1ee
#
_entry.id   310a419c9d64743eaed9034cf407c1ee
#
_cell.length_a   1.000
_cell.length_b   1.000
_cell.length_c   1.000
_cell.angle_alpha   90.00
_cell.angle_beta   90.00
_cell.angle_gamma   90.00
#
_symmetry.space_group_name_H-M   'P 1'
#
loop_
_entity.id
_entity.type
_entity.pdbx_description
1 polymer ?
#
loop_
_entity_poly.entity_id
_entity_poly.type
_entity_poly.pdbx_seq_one_letter_code
_entity_poly.pdbx_strand_id
1 'polypeptide(L)'
;MKKVFDRRRLCTEADLFQTRKSGKTELGAAIDFAQFMFMGDANEQVSIVANDANQAIKIAFKAVKAYALQIDPSAKNKLGGKLLKVGAKEMRFVDGCARTASLEAFPAGGKPKDGWNSGHVHNDEPGQGKYVNEHNDMESTVQELVGSGGVRRERLRLNTTTAGKVVTGPYKDHIERLETALLEEMTIPLGTAKKLPCDYNNAILLRLDPWDWTGNVEDLNHRHLFLRVNRAIGITVQPTWYKERIQKALSGTEDERKEVLTKDFNIWQSERVKKWISQEEIRALMVPQGIRQCNKKEWVAFCGMDFSKGDDLCALGWVALNTKTKQVLWDCDAWIAEEQLGKSPNKVLYRQWIDEGRLHVCPGEILDGAAVIDVIEEVSQHVRIMAFGYDAYDSDRFVNHIKAWLVNKMQKRGTNLKAMEAELKKRLQPVSQTYATYNSACQVVWDEVHWAPRKLFIHDNPIISWCFGNAVLEEDHMENVKPVKNPGAPNAKVDVCQCICSCYIMIGNWGK
;
A
#
# COMPACT_ATOMS: atom_id res chain seq x y z
N MET A 1 1.36 -24.73 -13.72
CA MET A 1 2.00 -25.28 -14.93
C MET A 1 0.99 -25.85 -15.92
N LYS A 2 0.09 -26.82 -15.56
CA LYS A 2 -0.90 -27.38 -16.50
C LYS A 2 -1.75 -26.32 -17.18
N LYS A 3 -2.26 -25.32 -16.43
CA LYS A 3 -3.05 -24.20 -16.98
C LYS A 3 -2.30 -23.37 -18.03
N VAL A 4 -0.97 -23.31 -17.98
CA VAL A 4 -0.12 -22.51 -18.90
C VAL A 4 0.23 -23.28 -20.15
N PHE A 5 0.42 -24.61 -20.06
CA PHE A 5 0.97 -25.45 -21.14
C PHE A 5 -0.05 -26.42 -21.76
N ASP A 6 -1.32 -26.39 -21.34
CA ASP A 6 -2.34 -27.19 -22.01
C ASP A 6 -2.60 -26.65 -23.43
N ARG A 7 -2.96 -27.53 -24.36
CA ARG A 7 -3.33 -27.17 -25.75
C ARG A 7 -4.51 -26.19 -25.82
N ARG A 8 -5.33 -26.14 -24.77
CA ARG A 8 -6.36 -25.10 -24.53
C ARG A 8 -5.93 -24.32 -23.31
N ARG A 9 -5.09 -23.30 -23.51
CA ARG A 9 -4.67 -22.43 -22.41
C ARG A 9 -5.87 -21.92 -21.66
N LEU A 10 -5.91 -22.21 -20.35
CA LEU A 10 -7.02 -21.82 -19.47
C LEU A 10 -6.84 -20.41 -18.92
N CYS A 11 -5.61 -19.88 -18.90
CA CYS A 11 -5.32 -18.53 -18.41
C CYS A 11 -4.45 -17.76 -19.41
N THR A 12 -4.61 -16.46 -19.45
CA THR A 12 -3.84 -15.52 -20.28
C THR A 12 -2.76 -14.79 -19.49
N GLU A 13 -2.70 -15.02 -18.20
CA GLU A 13 -1.75 -14.39 -17.29
C GLU A 13 -1.21 -15.42 -16.28
N ALA A 14 0.03 -15.25 -15.86
CA ALA A 14 0.65 -16.04 -14.81
C ALA A 14 1.56 -15.15 -13.96
N ASP A 15 1.43 -15.23 -12.63
CA ASP A 15 2.20 -14.48 -11.66
C ASP A 15 3.02 -15.38 -10.76
N LEU A 16 4.33 -15.15 -10.71
CA LEU A 16 5.28 -15.80 -9.81
C LEU A 16 5.83 -14.75 -8.84
N PHE A 17 5.03 -14.42 -7.84
CA PHE A 17 5.41 -13.53 -6.75
C PHE A 17 6.11 -14.33 -5.66
N GLN A 18 7.43 -14.40 -5.74
CA GLN A 18 8.24 -15.28 -4.92
C GLN A 18 9.51 -14.56 -4.46
N THR A 19 10.04 -14.96 -3.30
CA THR A 19 11.28 -14.42 -2.73
C THR A 19 12.50 -14.65 -3.63
N ARG A 20 13.59 -13.91 -3.40
CA ARG A 20 14.86 -14.18 -4.10
C ARG A 20 15.34 -15.61 -3.84
N LYS A 21 16.10 -16.18 -4.79
CA LYS A 21 16.64 -17.54 -4.73
C LYS A 21 15.59 -18.66 -4.75
N SER A 22 14.34 -18.37 -5.09
CA SER A 22 13.28 -19.36 -5.29
C SER A 22 13.29 -20.05 -6.66
N GLY A 23 14.22 -19.67 -7.57
CA GLY A 23 14.28 -20.22 -8.93
C GLY A 23 13.34 -19.55 -9.93
N LYS A 24 12.70 -18.41 -9.59
CA LYS A 24 11.73 -17.75 -10.48
C LYS A 24 12.30 -17.35 -11.83
N THR A 25 13.54 -16.83 -11.88
CA THR A 25 14.21 -16.43 -13.14
C THR A 25 14.46 -17.64 -14.06
N GLU A 26 14.91 -18.76 -13.49
CA GLU A 26 15.12 -19.99 -14.24
C GLU A 26 13.80 -20.58 -14.75
N LEU A 27 12.75 -20.56 -13.91
CA LEU A 27 11.42 -21.01 -14.32
C LEU A 27 10.82 -20.11 -15.39
N GLY A 28 10.95 -18.77 -15.24
CA GLY A 28 10.53 -17.81 -16.25
C GLY A 28 11.24 -18.05 -17.59
N ALA A 29 12.56 -18.18 -17.56
CA ALA A 29 13.36 -18.47 -18.74
C ALA A 29 12.99 -19.80 -19.42
N ALA A 30 12.65 -20.84 -18.64
CA ALA A 30 12.19 -22.11 -19.20
C ALA A 30 10.83 -21.97 -19.90
N ILE A 31 9.92 -21.17 -19.33
CA ILE A 31 8.62 -20.85 -19.95
C ILE A 31 8.82 -20.05 -21.23
N ASP A 32 9.64 -19.01 -21.21
CA ASP A 32 9.97 -18.18 -22.38
C ASP A 32 10.55 -19.03 -23.50
N PHE A 33 11.49 -19.90 -23.16
CA PHE A 33 12.14 -20.80 -24.13
C PHE A 33 11.15 -21.82 -24.69
N ALA A 34 10.28 -22.41 -23.86
CA ALA A 34 9.24 -23.33 -24.32
C ALA A 34 8.24 -22.64 -25.26
N GLN A 35 7.86 -21.40 -24.94
CA GLN A 35 6.99 -20.59 -25.78
C GLN A 35 7.65 -20.29 -27.14
N PHE A 36 8.89 -19.87 -27.11
CA PHE A 36 9.67 -19.63 -28.33
C PHE A 36 9.83 -20.88 -29.19
N MET A 37 10.13 -22.03 -28.60
CA MET A 37 10.46 -23.26 -29.33
C MET A 37 9.24 -24.02 -29.81
N PHE A 38 8.17 -24.11 -29.01
CA PHE A 38 7.16 -25.14 -29.18
C PHE A 38 5.70 -24.65 -29.12
N MET A 39 5.46 -23.47 -28.50
CA MET A 39 4.13 -22.99 -28.23
C MET A 39 3.71 -21.85 -29.18
N GLY A 40 2.43 -21.55 -29.20
CA GLY A 40 1.88 -20.46 -30.02
C GLY A 40 1.95 -20.74 -31.52
N ASP A 41 1.89 -19.68 -32.30
CA ASP A 41 1.92 -19.72 -33.76
C ASP A 41 3.36 -20.01 -34.30
N ALA A 42 3.50 -20.45 -35.55
CA ALA A 42 4.80 -20.70 -36.15
C ALA A 42 5.70 -19.44 -36.17
N ASN A 43 5.11 -18.26 -36.30
CA ASN A 43 5.77 -16.94 -36.25
C ASN A 43 5.62 -16.26 -34.89
N GLU A 44 5.64 -17.02 -33.79
CA GLU A 44 5.50 -16.50 -32.45
C GLU A 44 6.53 -15.41 -32.12
N GLN A 45 6.11 -14.37 -31.40
CA GLN A 45 6.98 -13.32 -30.91
C GLN A 45 6.93 -13.33 -29.37
N VAL A 46 8.08 -13.59 -28.77
CA VAL A 46 8.27 -13.61 -27.33
C VAL A 46 9.03 -12.35 -26.91
N SER A 47 8.48 -11.60 -25.99
CA SER A 47 9.09 -10.39 -25.45
C SER A 47 9.44 -10.55 -23.99
N ILE A 48 10.66 -10.22 -23.60
CA ILE A 48 11.11 -10.14 -22.20
C ILE A 48 11.30 -8.68 -21.86
N VAL A 49 10.59 -8.18 -20.87
CA VAL A 49 10.67 -6.79 -20.40
C VAL A 49 11.24 -6.76 -18.99
N ALA A 50 12.20 -5.89 -18.71
CA ALA A 50 12.75 -5.67 -17.39
C ALA A 50 13.03 -4.18 -17.13
N ASN A 51 13.26 -3.79 -15.88
CA ASN A 51 13.42 -2.39 -15.46
C ASN A 51 14.55 -1.64 -16.18
N ASP A 52 15.61 -2.36 -16.56
CA ASP A 52 16.74 -1.79 -17.32
C ASP A 52 17.33 -2.80 -18.29
N ALA A 53 18.19 -2.30 -19.22
CA ALA A 53 18.81 -3.12 -20.25
C ALA A 53 19.76 -4.18 -19.69
N ASN A 54 20.43 -3.95 -18.56
CA ASN A 54 21.29 -4.95 -17.95
C ASN A 54 20.47 -6.11 -17.38
N GLN A 55 19.36 -5.81 -16.72
CA GLN A 55 18.44 -6.84 -16.18
C GLN A 55 17.83 -7.64 -17.33
N ALA A 56 17.25 -6.98 -18.33
CA ALA A 56 16.62 -7.65 -19.47
C ALA A 56 17.60 -8.56 -20.22
N ILE A 57 18.81 -8.08 -20.52
CA ILE A 57 19.77 -8.77 -21.38
C ILE A 57 20.69 -9.71 -20.58
N LYS A 58 21.29 -9.22 -19.48
CA LYS A 58 22.33 -9.96 -18.76
C LYS A 58 21.78 -10.95 -17.73
N ILE A 59 20.51 -10.84 -17.36
CA ILE A 59 19.88 -11.73 -16.40
C ILE A 59 18.82 -12.57 -17.10
N ALA A 60 17.67 -12.00 -17.45
CA ALA A 60 16.54 -12.76 -17.98
C ALA A 60 16.87 -13.41 -19.35
N PHE A 61 17.29 -12.63 -20.36
CA PHE A 61 17.65 -13.18 -21.68
C PHE A 61 18.82 -14.14 -21.60
N LYS A 62 19.82 -13.91 -20.74
CA LYS A 62 20.97 -14.80 -20.56
C LYS A 62 20.54 -16.19 -20.08
N ALA A 63 19.56 -16.30 -19.22
CA ALA A 63 19.02 -17.58 -18.77
C ALA A 63 18.37 -18.35 -19.94
N VAL A 64 17.53 -17.65 -20.74
CA VAL A 64 16.92 -18.24 -21.94
C VAL A 64 17.98 -18.66 -22.96
N LYS A 65 19.01 -17.83 -23.16
CA LYS A 65 20.15 -18.14 -24.05
C LYS A 65 20.89 -19.40 -23.64
N ALA A 66 20.99 -19.70 -22.36
CA ALA A 66 21.62 -20.92 -21.86
C ALA A 66 20.89 -22.18 -22.37
N TYR A 67 19.56 -22.18 -22.37
CA TYR A 67 18.75 -23.26 -22.93
C TYR A 67 18.94 -23.39 -24.43
N ALA A 68 18.92 -22.26 -25.17
CA ALA A 68 19.12 -22.25 -26.60
C ALA A 68 20.47 -22.90 -27.00
N LEU A 69 21.55 -22.59 -26.27
CA LEU A 69 22.90 -23.14 -26.54
C LEU A 69 23.05 -24.60 -26.10
N GLN A 70 22.19 -25.15 -25.26
CA GLN A 70 22.16 -26.59 -25.01
C GLN A 70 21.51 -27.35 -26.15
N ILE A 71 20.46 -26.76 -26.78
CA ILE A 71 19.76 -27.37 -27.91
C ILE A 71 20.60 -27.23 -29.21
N ASP A 72 21.19 -26.05 -29.46
CA ASP A 72 22.02 -25.77 -30.61
C ASP A 72 23.36 -25.13 -30.19
N PRO A 73 24.35 -25.94 -29.82
CA PRO A 73 25.69 -25.43 -29.44
C PRO A 73 26.36 -24.61 -30.54
N SER A 74 26.00 -24.83 -31.81
CA SER A 74 26.57 -24.13 -32.97
C SER A 74 26.00 -22.69 -33.10
N ALA A 75 24.91 -22.36 -32.42
CA ALA A 75 24.31 -21.02 -32.42
C ALA A 75 25.21 -19.92 -31.80
N LYS A 76 26.37 -20.29 -31.20
CA LYS A 76 27.43 -19.35 -30.78
C LYS A 76 28.14 -18.67 -31.95
N ASN A 77 28.10 -19.24 -33.13
CA ASN A 77 28.77 -18.71 -34.32
C ASN A 77 28.08 -17.43 -34.81
N LYS A 78 28.86 -16.46 -35.32
CA LYS A 78 28.33 -15.19 -35.86
C LYS A 78 27.31 -15.37 -36.99
N LEU A 79 27.47 -16.44 -37.77
CA LEU A 79 26.57 -16.79 -38.88
C LEU A 79 25.29 -17.53 -38.45
N GLY A 80 25.18 -17.87 -37.18
CA GLY A 80 24.10 -18.68 -36.59
C GLY A 80 24.47 -20.16 -36.51
N GLY A 81 23.59 -20.94 -35.85
CA GLY A 81 23.72 -22.39 -35.72
C GLY A 81 23.00 -23.16 -36.82
N LYS A 82 22.75 -24.44 -36.54
CA LYS A 82 21.94 -25.33 -37.40
C LYS A 82 20.44 -25.04 -37.32
N LEU A 83 19.99 -24.58 -36.17
CA LEU A 83 18.59 -24.34 -35.88
C LEU A 83 18.34 -22.88 -35.48
N LEU A 84 19.22 -22.29 -34.68
CA LEU A 84 19.02 -21.00 -34.02
C LEU A 84 20.11 -19.99 -34.38
N LYS A 85 19.72 -18.74 -34.51
CA LYS A 85 20.60 -17.56 -34.54
C LYS A 85 20.44 -16.80 -33.25
N VAL A 86 21.47 -16.73 -32.40
CA VAL A 86 21.44 -16.15 -31.05
C VAL A 86 22.32 -14.91 -30.99
N GLY A 87 21.69 -13.74 -30.91
CA GLY A 87 22.35 -12.44 -30.80
C GLY A 87 22.64 -12.01 -29.36
N ALA A 88 22.83 -10.69 -29.17
CA ALA A 88 23.08 -10.10 -27.87
C ALA A 88 21.81 -9.97 -27.02
N LYS A 89 20.68 -9.59 -27.65
CA LYS A 89 19.38 -9.33 -27.00
C LYS A 89 18.20 -10.01 -27.69
N GLU A 90 18.46 -10.73 -28.80
CA GLU A 90 17.42 -11.39 -29.58
C GLU A 90 17.88 -12.79 -30.00
N MET A 91 16.93 -13.68 -30.24
CA MET A 91 17.15 -14.97 -30.89
C MET A 91 16.01 -15.27 -31.85
N ARG A 92 16.32 -16.03 -32.89
CA ARG A 92 15.39 -16.47 -33.92
C ARG A 92 15.78 -17.80 -34.52
N PHE A 93 14.87 -18.45 -35.21
CA PHE A 93 15.19 -19.58 -36.05
C PHE A 93 16.03 -19.14 -37.27
N VAL A 94 16.87 -20.04 -37.79
CA VAL A 94 17.57 -19.80 -39.03
C VAL A 94 16.62 -19.87 -40.23
N ASP A 95 16.99 -19.23 -41.33
CA ASP A 95 16.17 -19.18 -42.52
C ASP A 95 15.93 -20.60 -43.08
N GLY A 96 14.73 -20.89 -43.56
CA GLY A 96 14.30 -22.20 -44.05
C GLY A 96 13.69 -23.14 -43.02
N CYS A 97 13.64 -22.76 -41.73
CA CYS A 97 12.87 -23.50 -40.73
C CYS A 97 11.38 -23.26 -40.94
N ALA A 98 10.57 -24.29 -40.65
CA ALA A 98 9.09 -24.19 -40.66
C ALA A 98 8.59 -23.25 -39.60
N ARG A 99 9.32 -23.11 -38.46
CA ARG A 99 9.04 -22.14 -37.39
C ARG A 99 9.92 -20.91 -37.59
N THR A 100 9.30 -19.74 -37.57
CA THR A 100 9.94 -18.42 -37.75
C THR A 100 9.82 -17.53 -36.50
N ALA A 101 9.59 -18.16 -35.34
CA ALA A 101 9.46 -17.45 -34.06
C ALA A 101 10.72 -16.64 -33.72
N SER A 102 10.51 -15.56 -32.99
CA SER A 102 11.56 -14.69 -32.45
C SER A 102 11.36 -14.40 -30.97
N LEU A 103 12.47 -14.15 -30.28
CA LEU A 103 12.45 -13.71 -28.87
C LEU A 103 13.38 -12.52 -28.74
N GLU A 104 12.91 -11.43 -28.14
CA GLU A 104 13.69 -10.21 -27.92
C GLU A 104 13.49 -9.66 -26.49
N ALA A 105 14.59 -9.10 -25.94
CA ALA A 105 14.61 -8.46 -24.62
C ALA A 105 14.54 -6.94 -24.75
N PHE A 106 13.63 -6.33 -24.00
CA PHE A 106 13.34 -4.89 -23.97
C PHE A 106 13.61 -4.31 -22.58
N PRO A 107 14.30 -3.16 -22.45
CA PRO A 107 14.30 -2.39 -21.22
C PRO A 107 12.96 -1.65 -21.05
N ALA A 108 12.62 -1.26 -19.82
CA ALA A 108 11.53 -0.34 -19.55
C ALA A 108 11.68 0.96 -20.34
N GLY A 109 10.58 1.49 -20.90
CA GLY A 109 10.61 2.64 -21.82
C GLY A 109 11.16 2.32 -23.22
N GLY A 110 11.56 1.06 -23.48
CA GLY A 110 11.96 0.60 -24.81
C GLY A 110 10.75 0.52 -25.74
N LYS A 111 10.81 1.17 -26.89
CA LYS A 111 9.73 1.10 -27.87
C LYS A 111 9.81 -0.18 -28.67
N PRO A 112 8.74 -1.00 -28.73
CA PRO A 112 8.64 -2.10 -29.67
C PRO A 112 8.78 -1.59 -31.10
N LYS A 113 9.27 -2.45 -32.00
CA LYS A 113 9.30 -2.14 -33.43
C LYS A 113 7.85 -2.10 -33.98
N ASP A 114 7.57 -1.19 -34.89
CA ASP A 114 6.29 -1.16 -35.60
C ASP A 114 6.00 -2.54 -36.23
N GLY A 115 4.77 -3.04 -36.00
CA GLY A 115 4.37 -4.38 -36.46
C GLY A 115 4.79 -5.52 -35.52
N TRP A 116 5.36 -5.24 -34.33
CA TRP A 116 5.61 -6.24 -33.31
C TRP A 116 4.29 -6.76 -32.75
N ASN A 117 4.15 -8.08 -32.61
CA ASN A 117 2.91 -8.74 -32.25
C ASN A 117 3.23 -9.91 -31.28
N SER A 118 3.41 -9.57 -30.00
CA SER A 118 3.80 -10.52 -28.97
C SER A 118 2.66 -11.45 -28.58
N GLY A 119 2.83 -12.74 -28.76
CA GLY A 119 1.97 -13.75 -28.15
C GLY A 119 2.38 -14.11 -26.74
N HIS A 120 3.64 -13.84 -26.37
CA HIS A 120 4.14 -14.03 -25.01
C HIS A 120 4.94 -12.81 -24.55
N VAL A 121 4.56 -12.26 -23.40
CA VAL A 121 5.25 -11.14 -22.75
C VAL A 121 5.65 -11.56 -21.35
N HIS A 122 6.95 -11.66 -21.10
CA HIS A 122 7.52 -11.89 -19.77
C HIS A 122 7.94 -10.57 -19.16
N ASN A 123 7.33 -10.21 -18.07
CA ASN A 123 7.59 -9.03 -17.29
C ASN A 123 8.45 -9.41 -16.06
N ASP A 124 9.76 -9.16 -16.15
CA ASP A 124 10.72 -9.55 -15.10
C ASP A 124 10.94 -8.41 -14.09
N GLU A 125 10.65 -8.70 -12.83
CA GLU A 125 10.71 -7.80 -11.66
C GLU A 125 9.80 -6.55 -11.75
N PRO A 126 8.50 -6.65 -12.12
CA PRO A 126 7.58 -5.51 -12.14
C PRO A 126 7.40 -4.86 -10.75
N GLY A 127 7.55 -5.61 -9.67
CA GLY A 127 7.51 -5.08 -8.30
C GLY A 127 8.68 -4.15 -7.96
N GLN A 128 9.72 -4.09 -8.81
CA GLN A 128 10.86 -3.20 -8.67
C GLN A 128 10.78 -1.96 -9.57
N GLY A 129 9.70 -1.81 -10.32
CA GLY A 129 9.49 -0.71 -11.28
C GLY A 129 9.65 0.66 -10.61
N LYS A 130 10.37 1.57 -11.28
CA LYS A 130 10.48 2.97 -10.85
C LYS A 130 9.31 3.75 -11.41
N TYR A 131 8.65 4.55 -10.55
CA TYR A 131 7.66 5.52 -10.98
C TYR A 131 8.38 6.76 -11.52
N VAL A 132 8.03 7.16 -12.72
CA VAL A 132 8.36 8.47 -13.28
C VAL A 132 7.03 9.17 -13.54
N ASN A 133 6.75 10.29 -12.84
CA ASN A 133 5.56 11.13 -13.01
C ASN A 133 4.23 10.34 -13.00
N GLU A 134 4.03 9.47 -11.99
CA GLU A 134 2.84 8.61 -11.85
C GLU A 134 2.67 7.53 -12.94
N HIS A 135 3.55 7.46 -13.91
CA HIS A 135 3.57 6.43 -14.93
C HIS A 135 4.73 5.45 -14.69
N ASN A 136 4.42 4.18 -14.73
CA ASN A 136 5.42 3.11 -14.69
C ASN A 136 5.84 2.80 -16.14
N ASP A 137 7.04 3.24 -16.56
CA ASP A 137 7.56 3.01 -17.91
C ASP A 137 7.59 1.52 -18.27
N MET A 138 7.84 0.66 -17.29
CA MET A 138 7.83 -0.78 -17.49
C MET A 138 6.43 -1.30 -17.79
N GLU A 139 5.44 -0.89 -16.98
CA GLU A 139 4.04 -1.30 -17.19
C GLU A 139 3.51 -0.76 -18.54
N SER A 140 3.85 0.48 -18.90
CA SER A 140 3.49 1.06 -20.20
C SER A 140 4.04 0.21 -21.36
N THR A 141 5.33 -0.16 -21.31
CA THR A 141 5.96 -1.03 -22.33
C THR A 141 5.27 -2.41 -22.38
N VAL A 142 4.96 -2.99 -21.21
CA VAL A 142 4.28 -4.30 -21.12
C VAL A 142 2.87 -4.20 -21.72
N GLN A 143 2.11 -3.17 -21.39
CA GLN A 143 0.74 -2.98 -21.92
C GLN A 143 0.72 -2.79 -23.43
N GLU A 144 1.68 -2.07 -23.99
CA GLU A 144 1.83 -1.92 -25.43
C GLU A 144 2.10 -3.28 -26.10
N LEU A 145 3.02 -4.08 -25.54
CA LEU A 145 3.34 -5.42 -26.07
C LEU A 145 2.17 -6.41 -25.92
N VAL A 146 1.48 -6.41 -24.79
CA VAL A 146 0.30 -7.24 -24.55
C VAL A 146 -0.85 -6.83 -25.49
N GLY A 147 -1.04 -5.52 -25.68
CA GLY A 147 -2.03 -4.97 -26.61
C GLY A 147 -1.76 -5.40 -28.06
N SER A 148 -0.49 -5.39 -28.48
CA SER A 148 -0.08 -5.84 -29.82
C SER A 148 -0.41 -7.30 -30.07
N GLY A 149 -0.40 -8.14 -29.03
CA GLY A 149 -0.70 -9.58 -29.08
C GLY A 149 -2.18 -9.94 -29.22
N GLY A 150 -3.09 -8.96 -29.38
CA GLY A 150 -4.54 -9.20 -29.41
C GLY A 150 -5.04 -10.18 -30.48
N VAL A 151 -4.30 -10.37 -31.57
CA VAL A 151 -4.64 -11.32 -32.66
C VAL A 151 -4.10 -12.74 -32.38
N ARG A 152 -3.26 -12.94 -31.38
CA ARG A 152 -2.67 -14.25 -31.05
C ARG A 152 -3.67 -15.10 -30.29
N ARG A 153 -3.77 -16.39 -30.65
CA ARG A 153 -4.72 -17.35 -30.02
C ARG A 153 -4.27 -17.79 -28.64
N GLU A 154 -2.96 -17.92 -28.43
CA GLU A 154 -2.37 -18.48 -27.20
C GLU A 154 -1.46 -17.43 -26.53
N ARG A 155 -2.00 -16.23 -26.29
CA ARG A 155 -1.26 -15.17 -25.60
C ARG A 155 -1.04 -15.51 -24.13
N LEU A 156 0.12 -15.10 -23.59
CA LEU A 156 0.47 -15.22 -22.18
C LEU A 156 1.23 -13.97 -21.74
N ARG A 157 0.76 -13.35 -20.65
CA ARG A 157 1.56 -12.44 -19.83
C ARG A 157 2.12 -13.23 -18.65
N LEU A 158 3.44 -13.25 -18.51
CA LEU A 158 4.15 -13.86 -17.39
C LEU A 158 4.78 -12.76 -16.54
N ASN A 159 4.47 -12.71 -15.26
CA ASN A 159 5.10 -11.79 -14.32
C ASN A 159 5.96 -12.58 -13.33
N THR A 160 7.25 -12.24 -13.19
CA THR A 160 8.16 -12.87 -12.21
C THR A 160 8.79 -11.79 -11.34
N THR A 161 8.52 -11.77 -10.03
CA THR A 161 9.01 -10.69 -9.17
C THR A 161 9.12 -11.07 -7.69
N THR A 162 9.84 -10.23 -6.96
CA THR A 162 9.77 -10.07 -5.51
C THR A 162 8.94 -8.85 -5.16
N ALA A 163 8.60 -8.65 -3.88
CA ALA A 163 8.11 -7.37 -3.38
C ALA A 163 9.11 -6.25 -3.68
N GLY A 164 8.59 -5.03 -3.80
CA GLY A 164 9.36 -3.83 -4.09
C GLY A 164 9.41 -2.85 -2.94
N LYS A 165 10.05 -1.71 -3.21
CA LYS A 165 10.15 -0.56 -2.30
C LYS A 165 9.10 0.51 -2.62
N VAL A 166 8.39 0.36 -3.73
CA VAL A 166 7.27 1.21 -4.12
C VAL A 166 6.00 0.54 -3.64
N VAL A 167 5.39 1.10 -2.61
CA VAL A 167 4.23 0.53 -1.92
C VAL A 167 2.88 0.98 -2.50
N THR A 168 2.93 1.81 -3.54
CA THR A 168 1.77 2.25 -4.32
C THR A 168 2.04 1.98 -5.78
N GLY A 169 1.01 1.52 -6.52
CA GLY A 169 1.14 1.40 -7.96
C GLY A 169 0.61 0.13 -8.58
N PRO A 170 0.55 0.13 -9.93
CA PRO A 170 -0.25 -0.85 -10.69
C PRO A 170 0.05 -2.30 -10.36
N TYR A 171 1.32 -2.63 -10.15
CA TYR A 171 1.69 -4.03 -9.90
C TYR A 171 1.38 -4.46 -8.44
N LYS A 172 1.56 -3.58 -7.46
CA LYS A 172 1.13 -3.88 -6.09
C LYS A 172 -0.38 -4.07 -6.02
N ASP A 173 -1.14 -3.17 -6.64
CA ASP A 173 -2.60 -3.25 -6.72
C ASP A 173 -3.05 -4.53 -7.45
N HIS A 174 -2.29 -4.96 -8.46
CA HIS A 174 -2.53 -6.23 -9.16
C HIS A 174 -2.35 -7.43 -8.23
N ILE A 175 -1.26 -7.49 -7.45
CA ILE A 175 -1.02 -8.56 -6.48
C ILE A 175 -2.10 -8.59 -5.39
N GLU A 176 -2.54 -7.44 -4.88
CA GLU A 176 -3.60 -7.35 -3.87
C GLU A 176 -4.95 -7.86 -4.42
N ARG A 177 -5.29 -7.54 -5.66
CA ARG A 177 -6.49 -8.10 -6.33
C ARG A 177 -6.40 -9.61 -6.51
N LEU A 178 -5.23 -10.13 -6.92
CA LEU A 178 -5.02 -11.58 -7.04
C LEU A 178 -5.14 -12.28 -5.69
N GLU A 179 -4.59 -11.70 -4.66
CA GLU A 179 -4.65 -12.23 -3.30
C GLU A 179 -6.10 -12.28 -2.79
N THR A 180 -6.86 -11.21 -2.99
CA THR A 180 -8.29 -11.16 -2.67
C THR A 180 -9.06 -12.24 -3.43
N ALA A 181 -8.84 -12.38 -4.75
CA ALA A 181 -9.49 -13.39 -5.58
C ALA A 181 -9.14 -14.83 -5.14
N LEU A 182 -7.87 -15.08 -4.76
CA LEU A 182 -7.46 -16.40 -4.25
C LEU A 182 -8.10 -16.72 -2.89
N LEU A 183 -8.20 -15.73 -2.00
CA LEU A 183 -8.88 -15.89 -0.71
C LEU A 183 -10.39 -16.16 -0.89
N GLU A 184 -11.03 -15.47 -1.82
CA GLU A 184 -12.43 -15.75 -2.19
C GLU A 184 -12.59 -17.18 -2.72
N GLU A 185 -11.70 -17.66 -3.59
CA GLU A 185 -11.71 -19.03 -4.09
C GLU A 185 -11.65 -20.07 -2.97
N MET A 186 -10.89 -19.81 -1.90
CA MET A 186 -10.79 -20.72 -0.76
C MET A 186 -12.10 -20.89 0.01
N THR A 187 -13.06 -19.97 -0.14
CA THR A 187 -14.38 -20.05 0.48
C THR A 187 -15.38 -20.83 -0.36
N ILE A 188 -15.06 -21.11 -1.63
CA ILE A 188 -15.95 -21.81 -2.57
C ILE A 188 -15.74 -23.33 -2.44
N PRO A 189 -16.79 -24.11 -2.14
CA PRO A 189 -16.65 -25.57 -2.05
C PRO A 189 -16.18 -26.18 -3.39
N LEU A 190 -15.26 -27.12 -3.30
CA LEU A 190 -14.70 -27.80 -4.47
C LEU A 190 -15.79 -28.39 -5.38
N GLY A 191 -15.71 -28.07 -6.66
CA GLY A 191 -16.61 -28.58 -7.69
C GLY A 191 -17.96 -27.86 -7.80
N THR A 192 -18.24 -26.84 -7.01
CA THR A 192 -19.54 -26.13 -7.03
C THR A 192 -19.58 -24.97 -8.03
N ALA A 193 -18.46 -24.29 -8.29
CA ALA A 193 -18.39 -23.18 -9.23
C ALA A 193 -17.94 -23.63 -10.63
N LYS A 194 -18.62 -23.13 -11.67
CA LYS A 194 -18.23 -23.32 -13.08
C LYS A 194 -17.06 -22.44 -13.47
N LYS A 195 -16.88 -21.28 -12.81
CA LYS A 195 -15.82 -20.30 -13.00
C LYS A 195 -15.39 -19.78 -11.64
N LEU A 196 -14.08 -19.76 -11.40
CA LEU A 196 -13.49 -19.25 -10.16
C LEU A 196 -13.00 -17.81 -10.35
N PRO A 197 -12.94 -16.99 -9.29
CA PRO A 197 -12.48 -15.59 -9.35
C PRO A 197 -11.11 -15.41 -10.02
N CYS A 198 -10.18 -16.37 -9.82
CA CYS A 198 -8.81 -16.31 -10.33
C CYS A 198 -8.54 -17.17 -11.57
N ASP A 199 -9.58 -17.63 -12.30
CA ASP A 199 -9.44 -18.52 -13.47
C ASP A 199 -8.65 -17.90 -14.64
N TYR A 200 -8.60 -16.56 -14.73
CA TYR A 200 -7.85 -15.84 -15.76
C TYR A 200 -6.34 -15.84 -15.51
N ASN A 201 -5.89 -16.13 -14.28
CA ASN A 201 -4.50 -16.07 -13.85
C ASN A 201 -4.05 -17.38 -13.19
N ASN A 202 -2.80 -17.77 -13.43
CA ASN A 202 -2.16 -18.88 -12.74
C ASN A 202 -1.13 -18.31 -11.74
N ALA A 203 -1.60 -17.82 -10.60
CA ALA A 203 -0.80 -17.14 -9.61
C ALA A 203 -0.13 -18.12 -8.61
N ILE A 204 1.14 -17.86 -8.29
CA ILE A 204 1.88 -18.44 -7.17
C ILE A 204 2.41 -17.28 -6.33
N LEU A 205 1.73 -16.98 -5.23
CA LEU A 205 2.07 -15.90 -4.31
C LEU A 205 2.70 -16.50 -3.05
N LEU A 206 4.01 -16.32 -2.88
CA LEU A 206 4.76 -16.74 -1.69
C LEU A 206 5.31 -15.52 -0.98
N ARG A 207 4.67 -15.12 0.11
CA ARG A 207 5.10 -14.05 1.00
C ARG A 207 4.94 -14.45 2.45
N LEU A 208 5.49 -13.66 3.35
CA LEU A 208 5.16 -13.78 4.76
C LEU A 208 3.74 -13.24 4.98
N ASP A 209 2.91 -14.08 5.58
CA ASP A 209 1.51 -13.78 5.80
C ASP A 209 1.37 -12.72 6.92
N PRO A 210 0.48 -11.72 6.79
CA PRO A 210 0.16 -10.79 7.86
C PRO A 210 -0.23 -11.45 9.20
N TRP A 211 -0.80 -12.66 9.16
CA TRP A 211 -1.15 -13.43 10.36
C TRP A 211 0.06 -14.02 11.09
N ASP A 212 1.17 -14.23 10.37
CA ASP A 212 2.42 -14.77 10.90
C ASP A 212 3.46 -13.67 11.22
N TRP A 213 3.14 -12.41 10.90
CA TRP A 213 4.05 -11.29 10.98
C TRP A 213 3.45 -10.13 11.79
N THR A 214 3.94 -9.92 12.99
CA THR A 214 3.48 -8.83 13.88
C THR A 214 4.14 -7.47 13.59
N GLY A 215 5.10 -7.42 12.66
CA GLY A 215 5.98 -6.27 12.42
C GLY A 215 7.28 -6.34 13.21
N ASN A 216 7.42 -7.31 14.12
CA ASN A 216 8.64 -7.51 14.89
C ASN A 216 9.64 -8.38 14.11
N VAL A 217 10.86 -7.86 13.89
CA VAL A 217 11.91 -8.58 13.14
C VAL A 217 12.32 -9.89 13.85
N GLU A 218 12.15 -9.98 15.16
CA GLU A 218 12.45 -11.19 15.94
C GLU A 218 11.57 -12.38 15.55
N ASP A 219 10.37 -12.15 15.04
CA ASP A 219 9.48 -13.22 14.54
C ASP A 219 10.12 -14.03 13.41
N LEU A 220 11.05 -13.43 12.65
CA LEU A 220 11.76 -14.09 11.56
C LEU A 220 12.64 -15.25 12.02
N ASN A 221 12.97 -15.36 13.31
CA ASN A 221 13.70 -16.49 13.88
C ASN A 221 12.90 -17.80 13.88
N HIS A 222 11.58 -17.74 13.70
CA HIS A 222 10.76 -18.93 13.61
C HIS A 222 11.01 -19.66 12.29
N ARG A 223 11.63 -20.85 12.37
CA ARG A 223 12.04 -21.65 11.20
C ARG A 223 10.92 -21.89 10.18
N HIS A 224 9.69 -22.02 10.62
CA HIS A 224 8.56 -22.29 9.75
C HIS A 224 8.26 -21.12 8.79
N LEU A 225 8.59 -19.87 9.16
CA LEU A 225 8.27 -18.69 8.35
C LEU A 225 9.06 -18.67 7.03
N PHE A 226 10.37 -18.93 7.07
CA PHE A 226 11.13 -18.94 5.82
C PHE A 226 10.85 -20.15 4.93
N LEU A 227 10.39 -21.27 5.49
CA LEU A 227 9.89 -22.41 4.70
C LEU A 227 8.57 -22.10 4.00
N ARG A 228 7.75 -21.19 4.54
CA ARG A 228 6.52 -20.72 3.88
C ARG A 228 6.81 -19.82 2.69
N VAL A 229 7.76 -18.90 2.82
CA VAL A 229 8.07 -17.91 1.79
C VAL A 229 8.98 -18.44 0.67
N ASN A 230 9.77 -19.48 0.93
CA ASN A 230 10.61 -20.10 -0.09
C ASN A 230 10.60 -21.62 0.00
N ARG A 231 9.93 -22.25 -0.95
CA ARG A 231 9.81 -23.71 -1.05
C ARG A 231 11.07 -24.39 -1.62
N ALA A 232 12.05 -23.60 -2.11
CA ALA A 232 13.27 -24.10 -2.70
C ALA A 232 14.46 -24.14 -1.72
N ILE A 233 14.22 -23.95 -0.42
CA ILE A 233 15.24 -24.07 0.63
C ILE A 233 15.71 -25.53 0.71
N GLY A 234 17.04 -25.71 0.70
CA GLY A 234 17.69 -27.02 0.60
C GLY A 234 17.89 -27.52 -0.84
N ILE A 235 17.32 -26.82 -1.82
CA ILE A 235 17.47 -27.13 -3.26
C ILE A 235 18.28 -26.02 -3.94
N THR A 236 17.73 -24.80 -4.05
CA THR A 236 18.39 -23.66 -4.71
C THR A 236 19.15 -22.76 -3.74
N VAL A 237 18.79 -22.78 -2.45
CA VAL A 237 19.40 -21.97 -1.41
C VAL A 237 19.63 -22.79 -0.14
N GLN A 238 20.81 -22.62 0.48
CA GLN A 238 21.12 -23.31 1.72
C GLN A 238 20.37 -22.69 2.91
N PRO A 239 19.93 -23.49 3.91
CA PRO A 239 19.27 -22.98 5.10
C PRO A 239 20.13 -21.98 5.89
N THR A 240 21.45 -22.13 5.87
CA THR A 240 22.41 -21.22 6.51
C THR A 240 22.34 -19.81 5.97
N TRP A 241 22.09 -19.65 4.67
CA TRP A 241 21.92 -18.36 4.04
C TRP A 241 20.75 -17.57 4.62
N TYR A 242 19.61 -18.23 4.91
CA TYR A 242 18.47 -17.57 5.56
C TYR A 242 18.79 -17.14 6.99
N LYS A 243 19.56 -17.95 7.74
CA LYS A 243 20.01 -17.57 9.08
C LYS A 243 20.88 -16.30 9.05
N GLU A 244 21.81 -16.21 8.11
CA GLU A 244 22.63 -15.02 7.89
C GLU A 244 21.79 -13.79 7.54
N ARG A 245 20.78 -13.96 6.66
CA ARG A 245 19.87 -12.88 6.27
C ARG A 245 19.02 -12.39 7.44
N ILE A 246 18.48 -13.29 8.24
CA ILE A 246 17.73 -12.96 9.46
C ILE A 246 18.63 -12.21 10.46
N GLN A 247 19.84 -12.71 10.70
CA GLN A 247 20.80 -12.03 11.57
C GLN A 247 21.11 -10.61 11.05
N LYS A 248 21.27 -10.45 9.75
CA LYS A 248 21.46 -9.14 9.12
C LYS A 248 20.26 -8.21 9.32
N ALA A 249 19.03 -8.74 9.32
CA ALA A 249 17.83 -7.94 9.59
C ALA A 249 17.73 -7.52 11.06
N LEU A 250 18.18 -8.38 11.99
CA LEU A 250 18.12 -8.12 13.42
C LEU A 250 19.18 -7.11 13.91
N SER A 251 20.40 -7.21 13.40
CA SER A 251 21.56 -6.43 13.86
C SER A 251 22.09 -5.40 12.87
N GLY A 252 21.54 -5.35 11.66
CA GLY A 252 21.97 -4.43 10.60
C GLY A 252 21.29 -3.08 10.65
N THR A 253 21.62 -2.25 9.64
CA THR A 253 20.99 -0.95 9.41
C THR A 253 19.52 -1.11 9.01
N GLU A 254 18.76 -0.02 9.06
CA GLU A 254 17.34 0.01 8.61
C GLU A 254 17.21 -0.38 7.13
N ASP A 255 18.14 0.06 6.28
CA ASP A 255 18.15 -0.29 4.85
C ASP A 255 18.40 -1.79 4.63
N GLU A 256 19.33 -2.38 5.40
CA GLU A 256 19.60 -3.81 5.36
C GLU A 256 18.39 -4.62 5.82
N ARG A 257 17.69 -4.16 6.86
CA ARG A 257 16.44 -4.74 7.32
C ARG A 257 15.36 -4.70 6.25
N LYS A 258 15.12 -3.52 5.66
CA LYS A 258 14.15 -3.34 4.56
C LYS A 258 14.48 -4.22 3.37
N GLU A 259 15.76 -4.35 3.02
CA GLU A 259 16.19 -5.23 1.94
C GLU A 259 15.83 -6.71 2.21
N VAL A 260 16.07 -7.20 3.42
CA VAL A 260 15.76 -8.57 3.82
C VAL A 260 14.25 -8.81 3.78
N LEU A 261 13.47 -7.92 4.40
CA LEU A 261 12.00 -8.02 4.42
C LEU A 261 11.42 -8.03 3.00
N THR A 262 11.90 -7.15 2.14
CA THR A 262 11.41 -7.04 0.76
C THR A 262 11.80 -8.24 -0.09
N LYS A 263 13.08 -8.61 -0.10
CA LYS A 263 13.62 -9.59 -1.06
C LYS A 263 13.53 -11.04 -0.58
N ASP A 264 13.64 -11.25 0.73
CA ASP A 264 13.75 -12.60 1.31
C ASP A 264 12.44 -13.07 1.95
N PHE A 265 11.53 -12.13 2.28
CA PHE A 265 10.23 -12.42 2.87
C PHE A 265 9.03 -11.90 2.06
N ASN A 266 9.26 -11.21 0.95
CA ASN A 266 8.24 -10.62 0.08
C ASN A 266 7.26 -9.66 0.79
N ILE A 267 7.77 -8.91 1.75
CA ILE A 267 7.03 -7.86 2.43
C ILE A 267 7.34 -6.53 1.75
N TRP A 268 6.32 -5.85 1.26
CA TRP A 268 6.48 -4.52 0.68
C TRP A 268 7.01 -3.53 1.72
N GLN A 269 8.09 -2.83 1.40
CA GLN A 269 8.74 -1.85 2.27
C GLN A 269 8.88 -0.52 1.54
N SER A 270 8.40 0.57 2.14
CA SER A 270 8.67 1.91 1.61
C SER A 270 10.05 2.41 2.02
N GLU A 271 10.80 2.96 1.10
CA GLU A 271 12.05 3.67 1.43
C GLU A 271 11.78 4.98 2.19
N ARG A 272 10.57 5.53 2.03
CA ARG A 272 10.17 6.83 2.60
C ARG A 272 9.40 6.72 3.91
N VAL A 273 9.21 5.49 4.44
CA VAL A 273 8.39 5.28 5.63
C VAL A 273 9.28 5.11 6.86
N LYS A 274 9.04 5.96 7.85
CA LYS A 274 9.68 5.92 9.17
C LYS A 274 8.66 5.45 10.21
N LYS A 275 9.10 4.59 11.15
CA LYS A 275 8.29 4.27 12.33
C LYS A 275 7.97 5.57 13.08
N TRP A 276 6.75 5.70 13.55
CA TRP A 276 6.32 6.86 14.31
C TRP A 276 6.05 6.47 15.77
N ILE A 277 4.81 6.49 16.22
CA ILE A 277 4.41 6.21 17.59
C ILE A 277 3.73 4.85 17.64
N SER A 278 4.15 3.98 18.54
CA SER A 278 3.57 2.64 18.69
C SER A 278 2.24 2.69 19.45
N GLN A 279 1.45 1.64 19.28
CA GLN A 279 0.19 1.48 19.99
C GLN A 279 0.42 1.39 21.52
N GLU A 280 1.52 0.77 21.93
CA GLU A 280 1.92 0.61 23.33
C GLU A 280 2.27 1.96 23.97
N GLU A 281 2.97 2.84 23.26
CA GLU A 281 3.30 4.19 23.74
C GLU A 281 2.03 5.03 23.95
N ILE A 282 1.07 4.95 23.05
CA ILE A 282 -0.23 5.61 23.20
C ILE A 282 -1.01 5.03 24.40
N ARG A 283 -1.08 3.68 24.51
CA ARG A 283 -1.78 3.02 25.62
C ARG A 283 -1.21 3.36 26.97
N ALA A 284 0.10 3.57 27.07
CA ALA A 284 0.77 3.98 28.32
C ALA A 284 0.36 5.37 28.84
N LEU A 285 -0.28 6.20 28.00
CA LEU A 285 -0.77 7.54 28.30
C LEU A 285 -2.29 7.59 28.49
N MET A 286 -2.98 6.46 28.30
CA MET A 286 -4.44 6.41 28.38
C MET A 286 -4.96 6.54 29.80
N VAL A 287 -6.01 7.32 29.94
CA VAL A 287 -6.73 7.57 31.18
C VAL A 287 -8.25 7.47 30.94
N PRO A 288 -9.04 7.10 31.95
CA PRO A 288 -10.50 7.03 31.81
C PRO A 288 -11.16 8.39 31.53
N GLN A 289 -10.48 9.49 31.87
CA GLN A 289 -11.01 10.85 31.69
C GLN A 289 -10.94 11.26 30.22
N GLY A 290 -12.09 11.62 29.65
CA GLY A 290 -12.22 12.17 28.29
C GLY A 290 -12.61 13.66 28.32
N ILE A 291 -12.82 14.23 27.13
CA ILE A 291 -13.15 15.64 26.94
C ILE A 291 -14.49 16.02 27.60
N ARG A 292 -15.41 15.08 27.73
CA ARG A 292 -16.75 15.25 28.34
C ARG A 292 -16.70 15.38 29.86
N GLN A 293 -15.56 15.09 30.49
CA GLN A 293 -15.33 15.30 31.93
C GLN A 293 -14.54 16.58 32.22
N CYS A 294 -14.24 17.38 31.22
CA CYS A 294 -13.51 18.64 31.37
C CYS A 294 -14.40 19.77 31.94
N ASN A 295 -13.76 20.75 32.59
CA ASN A 295 -14.43 21.96 33.07
C ASN A 295 -14.25 23.09 32.05
N LYS A 296 -15.33 23.54 31.43
CA LYS A 296 -15.34 24.58 30.39
C LYS A 296 -14.65 25.88 30.78
N LYS A 297 -14.60 26.21 32.08
CA LYS A 297 -13.94 27.44 32.55
C LYS A 297 -12.41 27.36 32.45
N GLU A 298 -11.86 26.15 32.43
CA GLU A 298 -10.42 25.91 32.49
C GLU A 298 -9.87 25.30 31.20
N TRP A 299 -10.71 24.64 30.40
CA TRP A 299 -10.27 23.91 29.21
C TRP A 299 -10.70 24.59 27.91
N VAL A 300 -9.75 24.70 27.00
CA VAL A 300 -9.97 25.08 25.60
C VAL A 300 -9.66 23.89 24.71
N ALA A 301 -10.34 23.75 23.57
CA ALA A 301 -10.11 22.63 22.66
C ALA A 301 -9.99 23.10 21.20
N PHE A 302 -9.20 22.39 20.44
CA PHE A 302 -9.10 22.45 18.99
C PHE A 302 -9.61 21.12 18.42
N CYS A 303 -10.29 21.19 17.29
CA CYS A 303 -10.89 20.02 16.64
C CYS A 303 -10.31 19.85 15.23
N GLY A 304 -9.62 18.76 14.99
CA GLY A 304 -9.27 18.32 13.64
C GLY A 304 -10.36 17.41 13.08
N MET A 305 -10.62 17.50 11.78
CA MET A 305 -11.69 16.76 11.13
C MET A 305 -11.17 16.04 9.91
N ASP A 306 -11.51 14.77 9.79
CA ASP A 306 -11.26 13.94 8.62
C ASP A 306 -12.56 13.22 8.24
N PHE A 307 -13.12 13.60 7.09
CA PHE A 307 -14.36 13.04 6.58
C PHE A 307 -14.13 12.43 5.21
N SER A 308 -14.01 11.12 5.15
CA SER A 308 -13.84 10.40 3.91
C SER A 308 -15.16 9.96 3.28
N LYS A 309 -15.16 9.76 1.95
CA LYS A 309 -16.19 9.02 1.22
C LYS A 309 -15.63 7.62 0.98
N GLY A 310 -16.12 6.61 1.64
CA GLY A 310 -15.68 5.25 1.42
C GLY A 310 -15.62 4.40 2.69
N ASP A 311 -14.67 3.48 2.76
CA ASP A 311 -14.50 2.56 3.88
C ASP A 311 -13.63 3.10 5.03
N ASP A 312 -13.12 4.33 4.91
CA ASP A 312 -12.40 5.01 5.99
C ASP A 312 -13.36 5.51 7.08
N LEU A 313 -12.84 5.69 8.28
CA LEU A 313 -13.62 6.27 9.37
C LEU A 313 -13.78 7.78 9.12
N CYS A 314 -14.97 8.30 9.43
CA CYS A 314 -15.13 9.73 9.60
C CYS A 314 -14.78 10.07 11.06
N ALA A 315 -13.90 11.03 11.31
CA ALA A 315 -13.38 11.30 12.64
C ALA A 315 -13.34 12.78 12.99
N LEU A 316 -13.61 13.07 14.27
CA LEU A 316 -13.22 14.29 14.97
C LEU A 316 -12.12 13.93 15.95
N GLY A 317 -10.94 14.54 15.81
CA GLY A 317 -9.91 14.50 16.83
C GLY A 317 -9.92 15.76 17.67
N TRP A 318 -9.77 15.61 18.96
CA TRP A 318 -9.79 16.69 19.92
C TRP A 318 -8.43 16.81 20.62
N VAL A 319 -7.87 18.02 20.64
CA VAL A 319 -6.77 18.38 21.52
C VAL A 319 -7.25 19.47 22.46
N ALA A 320 -7.44 19.10 23.73
CA ALA A 320 -7.87 20.03 24.75
C ALA A 320 -6.70 20.43 25.66
N LEU A 321 -6.62 21.73 25.97
CA LEU A 321 -5.55 22.35 26.75
C LEU A 321 -6.13 22.98 28.04
N ASN A 322 -5.62 22.57 29.19
CA ASN A 322 -5.96 23.24 30.44
C ASN A 322 -5.16 24.55 30.57
N THR A 323 -5.89 25.66 30.65
CA THR A 323 -5.28 27.01 30.68
C THR A 323 -4.49 27.29 31.96
N LYS A 324 -4.80 26.58 33.08
CA LYS A 324 -4.15 26.72 34.38
C LYS A 324 -2.98 25.74 34.54
N THR A 325 -3.26 24.44 34.41
CA THR A 325 -2.29 23.37 34.70
C THR A 325 -1.35 23.10 33.52
N LYS A 326 -1.69 23.58 32.32
CA LYS A 326 -0.98 23.26 31.06
C LYS A 326 -1.01 21.77 30.68
N GLN A 327 -1.96 21.04 31.22
CA GLN A 327 -2.22 19.66 30.79
C GLN A 327 -2.85 19.64 29.40
N VAL A 328 -2.53 18.59 28.66
CA VAL A 328 -3.07 18.32 27.31
C VAL A 328 -3.88 17.04 27.40
N LEU A 329 -5.06 17.04 26.78
CA LEU A 329 -5.91 15.86 26.66
C LEU A 329 -6.22 15.60 25.19
N TRP A 330 -5.96 14.38 24.72
CA TRP A 330 -6.45 13.91 23.41
C TRP A 330 -7.70 13.07 23.59
N ASP A 331 -8.65 13.28 22.69
CA ASP A 331 -9.87 12.49 22.59
C ASP A 331 -10.30 12.37 21.12
N CYS A 332 -11.24 11.50 20.81
CA CYS A 332 -11.84 11.43 19.48
C CYS A 332 -13.28 10.94 19.52
N ASP A 333 -14.04 11.35 18.49
CA ASP A 333 -15.32 10.77 18.11
C ASP A 333 -15.17 10.25 16.67
N ALA A 334 -15.70 9.05 16.40
CA ALA A 334 -15.60 8.44 15.08
C ALA A 334 -16.93 7.84 14.64
N TRP A 335 -17.16 7.83 13.34
CA TRP A 335 -18.36 7.30 12.69
C TRP A 335 -18.02 6.39 11.54
N ILE A 336 -18.93 5.44 11.28
CA ILE A 336 -18.96 4.64 10.07
C ILE A 336 -20.39 4.58 9.53
N ALA A 337 -20.56 4.62 8.21
CA ALA A 337 -21.85 4.40 7.58
C ALA A 337 -22.25 2.91 7.68
N GLU A 338 -23.53 2.64 7.94
CA GLU A 338 -24.04 1.27 8.14
C GLU A 338 -23.72 0.34 6.98
N GLU A 339 -23.87 0.82 5.74
CA GLU A 339 -23.57 0.03 4.56
C GLU A 339 -22.07 -0.26 4.39
N GLN A 340 -21.21 0.64 4.84
CA GLN A 340 -19.76 0.44 4.82
C GLN A 340 -19.30 -0.54 5.90
N LEU A 341 -19.95 -0.54 7.06
CA LEU A 341 -19.66 -1.48 8.15
C LEU A 341 -19.74 -2.94 7.67
N GLY A 342 -20.76 -3.27 6.87
CA GLY A 342 -20.94 -4.63 6.33
C GLY A 342 -19.84 -5.07 5.36
N LYS A 343 -19.30 -4.13 4.60
CA LYS A 343 -18.27 -4.34 3.57
C LYS A 343 -16.84 -4.26 4.13
N SER A 344 -16.65 -3.63 5.29
CA SER A 344 -15.33 -3.37 5.86
C SER A 344 -14.61 -4.67 6.27
N PRO A 345 -13.34 -4.83 5.93
CA PRO A 345 -12.50 -5.91 6.44
C PRO A 345 -12.32 -5.85 7.97
N ASN A 346 -12.48 -4.65 8.56
CA ASN A 346 -12.38 -4.42 10.01
C ASN A 346 -13.73 -4.61 10.75
N LYS A 347 -14.76 -5.13 10.10
CA LYS A 347 -16.14 -5.19 10.65
C LYS A 347 -16.27 -5.84 12.04
N VAL A 348 -15.44 -6.82 12.35
CA VAL A 348 -15.46 -7.49 13.66
C VAL A 348 -14.97 -6.52 14.75
N LEU A 349 -13.87 -5.84 14.52
CA LEU A 349 -13.31 -4.83 15.42
C LEU A 349 -14.25 -3.63 15.56
N TYR A 350 -14.84 -3.17 14.46
CA TYR A 350 -15.77 -2.05 14.48
C TYR A 350 -17.05 -2.38 15.26
N ARG A 351 -17.59 -3.60 15.16
CA ARG A 351 -18.74 -4.04 15.96
C ARG A 351 -18.44 -4.02 17.45
N GLN A 352 -17.24 -4.49 17.84
CA GLN A 352 -16.83 -4.39 19.25
C GLN A 352 -16.82 -2.94 19.73
N TRP A 353 -16.26 -2.00 18.96
CA TRP A 353 -16.25 -0.59 19.33
C TRP A 353 -17.63 0.08 19.34
N ILE A 354 -18.54 -0.41 18.51
CA ILE A 354 -19.95 0.03 18.53
C ILE A 354 -20.61 -0.44 19.83
N ASP A 355 -20.44 -1.71 20.19
CA ASP A 355 -20.98 -2.30 21.41
C ASP A 355 -20.41 -1.62 22.69
N GLU A 356 -19.15 -1.17 22.64
CA GLU A 356 -18.49 -0.38 23.67
C GLU A 356 -18.88 1.11 23.66
N GLY A 357 -19.68 1.56 22.70
CA GLY A 357 -20.08 2.98 22.55
C GLY A 357 -18.94 3.91 22.10
N ARG A 358 -17.90 3.37 21.45
CA ARG A 358 -16.71 4.11 20.99
C ARG A 358 -16.78 4.50 19.50
N LEU A 359 -17.57 3.80 18.70
CA LEU A 359 -17.77 4.07 17.29
C LEU A 359 -19.25 4.27 17.01
N HIS A 360 -19.61 5.41 16.41
CA HIS A 360 -20.98 5.72 16.03
C HIS A 360 -21.33 5.12 14.67
N VAL A 361 -22.55 4.59 14.52
CA VAL A 361 -23.07 4.13 13.24
C VAL A 361 -24.09 5.14 12.72
N CYS A 362 -23.90 5.56 11.47
CA CYS A 362 -24.88 6.38 10.77
C CYS A 362 -25.69 5.55 9.80
N PRO A 363 -27.04 5.66 9.79
CA PRO A 363 -27.88 4.96 8.82
C PRO A 363 -27.53 5.32 7.37
N GLY A 364 -27.58 4.33 6.45
CA GLY A 364 -27.37 4.52 5.01
C GLY A 364 -25.90 4.49 4.58
N GLU A 365 -25.63 5.11 3.43
CA GLU A 365 -24.31 5.09 2.78
C GLU A 365 -23.38 6.22 3.23
N ILE A 366 -23.93 7.32 3.77
CA ILE A 366 -23.22 8.59 3.97
C ILE A 366 -23.47 9.10 5.39
N LEU A 367 -22.42 9.60 6.02
CA LEU A 367 -22.50 10.26 7.33
C LEU A 367 -23.45 11.48 7.31
N ASP A 368 -24.35 11.57 8.27
CA ASP A 368 -25.21 12.75 8.47
C ASP A 368 -24.45 13.87 9.20
N GLY A 369 -24.44 15.06 8.60
CA GLY A 369 -23.84 16.25 9.19
C GLY A 369 -24.51 16.68 10.51
N ALA A 370 -25.79 16.35 10.74
CA ALA A 370 -26.47 16.64 11.97
C ALA A 370 -25.86 15.87 13.16
N ALA A 371 -25.56 14.58 12.98
CA ALA A 371 -24.93 13.75 14.02
C ALA A 371 -23.57 14.30 14.47
N VAL A 372 -22.82 14.89 13.55
CA VAL A 372 -21.55 15.58 13.87
C VAL A 372 -21.78 16.83 14.71
N ILE A 373 -22.80 17.61 14.37
CA ILE A 373 -23.15 18.85 15.12
C ILE A 373 -23.62 18.52 16.52
N ASP A 374 -24.39 17.45 16.73
CA ASP A 374 -24.84 17.03 18.04
C ASP A 374 -23.65 16.74 18.98
N VAL A 375 -22.64 16.06 18.51
CA VAL A 375 -21.38 15.81 19.24
C VAL A 375 -20.62 17.11 19.51
N ILE A 376 -20.51 18.01 18.54
CA ILE A 376 -19.86 19.31 18.72
C ILE A 376 -20.62 20.14 19.77
N GLU A 377 -21.94 20.12 19.76
CA GLU A 377 -22.76 20.83 20.74
C GLU A 377 -22.57 20.27 22.15
N GLU A 378 -22.58 18.94 22.31
CA GLU A 378 -22.30 18.24 23.55
C GLU A 378 -20.91 18.62 24.09
N VAL A 379 -19.84 18.42 23.30
CA VAL A 379 -18.47 18.75 23.70
C VAL A 379 -18.33 20.24 24.05
N SER A 380 -19.08 21.12 23.38
CA SER A 380 -19.08 22.56 23.66
C SER A 380 -19.62 22.93 25.05
N GLN A 381 -20.29 21.99 25.73
CA GLN A 381 -20.74 22.20 27.13
C GLN A 381 -19.60 22.03 28.14
N HIS A 382 -18.59 21.22 27.79
CA HIS A 382 -17.50 20.82 28.66
C HIS A 382 -16.18 21.57 28.41
N VAL A 383 -15.98 22.10 27.18
CA VAL A 383 -14.78 22.84 26.78
C VAL A 383 -15.16 24.07 25.94
N ARG A 384 -14.26 25.04 25.87
CA ARG A 384 -14.36 26.16 24.92
C ARG A 384 -13.68 25.75 23.61
N ILE A 385 -14.45 25.43 22.60
CA ILE A 385 -13.90 25.08 21.28
C ILE A 385 -13.37 26.37 20.64
N MET A 386 -12.09 26.38 20.32
CA MET A 386 -11.37 27.53 19.75
C MET A 386 -11.44 27.55 18.22
N ALA A 387 -11.07 26.45 17.57
CA ALA A 387 -11.09 26.33 16.12
C ALA A 387 -11.33 24.89 15.65
N PHE A 388 -11.71 24.79 14.37
CA PHE A 388 -11.89 23.55 13.61
C PHE A 388 -10.94 23.59 12.40
N GLY A 389 -10.14 22.53 12.23
CA GLY A 389 -9.31 22.30 11.05
C GLY A 389 -9.88 21.15 10.21
N TYR A 390 -10.00 21.36 8.93
CA TYR A 390 -10.58 20.39 8.03
C TYR A 390 -9.74 20.23 6.75
N ASP A 391 -9.75 19.02 6.17
CA ASP A 391 -9.23 18.84 4.84
C ASP A 391 -10.13 19.57 3.82
N ALA A 392 -9.54 20.42 2.99
CA ALA A 392 -10.26 21.14 1.95
C ALA A 392 -10.83 20.22 0.86
N TYR A 393 -10.30 19.00 0.76
CA TYR A 393 -10.77 18.00 -0.20
C TYR A 393 -11.97 17.24 0.41
N ASP A 394 -13.13 17.29 -0.24
CA ASP A 394 -14.35 16.51 0.05
C ASP A 394 -15.12 16.83 1.36
N SER A 395 -14.78 17.90 2.09
CA SER A 395 -15.41 18.25 3.39
C SER A 395 -16.50 19.34 3.33
N ASP A 396 -16.79 19.90 2.16
CA ASP A 396 -17.69 21.06 2.01
C ASP A 396 -19.06 20.90 2.70
N ARG A 397 -19.63 19.69 2.66
CA ARG A 397 -20.92 19.39 3.28
C ARG A 397 -20.88 19.60 4.79
N PHE A 398 -19.89 19.02 5.47
CA PHE A 398 -19.76 19.11 6.92
C PHE A 398 -19.32 20.49 7.38
N VAL A 399 -18.42 21.10 6.63
CA VAL A 399 -17.94 22.49 6.84
C VAL A 399 -19.10 23.47 6.85
N ASN A 400 -20.08 23.32 5.96
CA ASN A 400 -21.27 24.18 5.92
C ASN A 400 -22.16 24.02 7.19
N HIS A 401 -22.32 22.82 7.72
CA HIS A 401 -23.04 22.59 8.98
C HIS A 401 -22.33 23.26 10.16
N ILE A 402 -21.00 23.10 10.26
CA ILE A 402 -20.18 23.71 11.32
C ILE A 402 -20.18 25.24 11.20
N LYS A 403 -20.08 25.76 9.97
CA LYS A 403 -20.19 27.19 9.70
C LYS A 403 -21.53 27.74 10.18
N ALA A 404 -22.63 27.07 9.87
CA ALA A 404 -23.98 27.47 10.33
C ALA A 404 -24.07 27.42 11.84
N TRP A 405 -23.53 26.39 12.51
CA TRP A 405 -23.46 26.30 13.96
C TRP A 405 -22.65 27.44 14.58
N LEU A 406 -21.47 27.77 14.06
CA LEU A 406 -20.68 28.90 14.53
C LEU A 406 -21.40 30.24 14.36
N VAL A 407 -22.01 30.47 13.19
CA VAL A 407 -22.79 31.69 12.92
C VAL A 407 -23.94 31.86 13.93
N ASN A 408 -24.70 30.81 14.19
CA ASN A 408 -25.78 30.82 15.17
C ASN A 408 -25.26 31.18 16.58
N LYS A 409 -24.13 30.60 17.01
CA LYS A 409 -23.50 30.94 18.30
C LYS A 409 -23.07 32.41 18.38
N MET A 410 -22.52 32.98 17.29
CA MET A 410 -22.08 34.37 17.19
C MET A 410 -23.27 35.33 17.15
N GLN A 411 -24.35 35.02 16.42
CA GLN A 411 -25.58 35.78 16.37
C GLN A 411 -26.22 35.88 17.78
N LYS A 412 -26.30 34.77 18.52
CA LYS A 412 -26.79 34.75 19.91
C LYS A 412 -25.98 35.65 20.85
N ARG A 413 -24.72 35.97 20.50
CA ARG A 413 -23.82 36.89 21.24
C ARG A 413 -23.92 38.34 20.77
N GLY A 414 -24.71 38.62 19.72
CA GLY A 414 -24.85 39.99 19.19
C GLY A 414 -23.63 40.43 18.34
N THR A 415 -22.81 39.51 17.80
CA THR A 415 -21.63 39.84 17.01
C THR A 415 -22.06 40.47 15.68
N ASN A 416 -21.44 41.58 15.28
CA ASN A 416 -21.73 42.23 14.01
C ASN A 416 -21.15 41.45 12.81
N LEU A 417 -21.67 41.64 11.58
CA LEU A 417 -21.34 40.87 10.40
C LEU A 417 -19.82 40.85 10.07
N LYS A 418 -19.15 41.98 10.15
CA LYS A 418 -17.69 42.08 9.83
C LYS A 418 -16.86 41.32 10.86
N ALA A 419 -17.21 41.38 12.13
CA ALA A 419 -16.57 40.60 13.19
C ALA A 419 -16.87 39.09 13.07
N MET A 420 -18.08 38.72 12.63
CA MET A 420 -18.42 37.32 12.35
C MET A 420 -17.61 36.71 11.24
N GLU A 421 -17.41 37.44 10.13
CA GLU A 421 -16.56 36.96 9.01
C GLU A 421 -15.10 36.73 9.44
N ALA A 422 -14.53 37.68 10.18
CA ALA A 422 -13.18 37.58 10.71
C ALA A 422 -13.05 36.40 11.70
N GLU A 423 -14.02 36.23 12.60
CA GLU A 423 -14.04 35.12 13.56
C GLU A 423 -14.24 33.77 12.87
N LEU A 424 -15.11 33.67 11.85
CA LEU A 424 -15.28 32.46 11.05
C LEU A 424 -13.98 32.05 10.38
N LYS A 425 -13.30 32.98 9.70
CA LYS A 425 -12.03 32.71 9.04
C LYS A 425 -10.96 32.22 10.03
N LYS A 426 -10.96 32.74 11.25
CA LYS A 426 -10.04 32.33 12.31
C LYS A 426 -10.38 30.96 12.90
N ARG A 427 -11.69 30.65 13.03
CA ARG A 427 -12.16 29.46 13.75
C ARG A 427 -12.44 28.24 12.86
N LEU A 428 -12.57 28.42 11.56
CA LEU A 428 -12.82 27.34 10.61
C LEU A 428 -11.79 27.44 9.49
N GLN A 429 -10.73 26.61 9.58
CA GLN A 429 -9.54 26.71 8.72
C GLN A 429 -9.35 25.46 7.89
N PRO A 430 -9.13 25.60 6.59
CA PRO A 430 -8.66 24.49 5.77
C PRO A 430 -7.22 24.14 6.17
N VAL A 431 -6.95 22.85 6.35
CA VAL A 431 -5.63 22.31 6.64
C VAL A 431 -5.22 21.47 5.43
N SER A 432 -4.19 21.94 4.72
CA SER A 432 -3.66 21.21 3.57
C SER A 432 -2.89 19.97 4.04
N GLN A 433 -3.18 18.80 3.46
CA GLN A 433 -2.51 17.53 3.81
C GLN A 433 -1.16 17.35 3.10
N THR A 434 -0.39 18.45 2.93
CA THR A 434 0.97 18.38 2.37
C THR A 434 2.01 18.01 3.43
N TYR A 435 3.13 17.44 3.01
CA TYR A 435 4.26 17.11 3.89
C TYR A 435 4.75 18.34 4.67
N ALA A 436 4.95 19.45 3.98
CA ALA A 436 5.41 20.71 4.60
C ALA A 436 4.46 21.22 5.70
N THR A 437 3.13 21.07 5.51
CA THR A 437 2.14 21.49 6.51
C THR A 437 2.15 20.59 7.74
N TYR A 438 2.27 19.26 7.52
CA TYR A 438 2.20 18.28 8.61
C TYR A 438 3.51 18.12 9.38
N ASN A 439 4.65 18.44 8.77
CA ASN A 439 5.99 18.19 9.35
C ASN A 439 6.12 18.70 10.79
N SER A 440 5.79 19.97 11.03
CA SER A 440 5.88 20.57 12.37
C SER A 440 4.89 19.94 13.36
N ALA A 441 3.70 19.58 12.90
CA ALA A 441 2.70 18.93 13.76
C ALA A 441 3.15 17.52 14.16
N CYS A 442 3.73 16.75 13.24
CA CYS A 442 4.26 15.41 13.54
C CYS A 442 5.37 15.47 14.61
N GLN A 443 6.24 16.50 14.54
CA GLN A 443 7.26 16.70 15.56
C GLN A 443 6.65 17.05 16.92
N VAL A 444 5.68 17.97 16.97
CA VAL A 444 5.01 18.32 18.22
C VAL A 444 4.27 17.12 18.83
N VAL A 445 3.59 16.33 18.01
CA VAL A 445 2.91 15.10 18.45
C VAL A 445 3.92 14.11 19.04
N TRP A 446 5.07 13.94 18.39
CA TRP A 446 6.16 13.11 18.91
C TRP A 446 6.67 13.62 20.26
N ASP A 447 6.93 14.92 20.37
CA ASP A 447 7.44 15.54 21.58
C ASP A 447 6.44 15.39 22.74
N GLU A 448 5.15 15.62 22.53
CA GLU A 448 4.08 15.45 23.54
C GLU A 448 4.04 14.02 24.09
N VAL A 449 4.23 13.02 23.24
CA VAL A 449 4.22 11.61 23.67
C VAL A 449 5.48 11.23 24.44
N HIS A 450 6.65 11.77 24.08
CA HIS A 450 7.95 11.32 24.62
C HIS A 450 8.57 12.24 25.64
N TRP A 451 8.11 13.51 25.71
CA TRP A 451 8.71 14.50 26.61
C TRP A 451 8.39 14.20 28.11
N ALA A 452 9.38 14.43 28.99
CA ALA A 452 9.21 14.37 30.43
C ALA A 452 9.50 15.74 31.08
N PRO A 453 8.72 16.22 32.06
CA PRO A 453 7.55 15.57 32.67
C PRO A 453 6.33 15.60 31.77
N ARG A 454 5.68 14.44 31.62
CA ARG A 454 4.51 14.26 30.76
C ARG A 454 3.33 15.07 31.26
N LYS A 455 2.76 15.89 30.37
CA LYS A 455 1.51 16.64 30.59
C LYS A 455 0.38 16.14 29.72
N LEU A 456 0.67 15.21 28.79
CA LEU A 456 -0.27 14.59 27.89
C LEU A 456 -1.04 13.45 28.59
N PHE A 457 -2.34 13.49 28.47
CA PHE A 457 -3.28 12.41 28.79
C PHE A 457 -4.06 12.07 27.53
N ILE A 458 -4.39 10.81 27.33
CA ILE A 458 -5.16 10.34 26.17
C ILE A 458 -6.40 9.63 26.73
N HIS A 459 -7.59 9.99 26.26
CA HIS A 459 -8.80 9.28 26.64
C HIS A 459 -8.69 7.80 26.26
N ASP A 460 -9.14 6.91 27.14
CA ASP A 460 -9.16 5.46 26.91
C ASP A 460 -10.18 5.10 25.83
N ASN A 461 -9.86 5.48 24.60
CA ASN A 461 -10.58 5.17 23.38
C ASN A 461 -9.70 4.32 22.47
N PRO A 462 -10.04 3.03 22.24
CA PRO A 462 -9.21 2.11 21.50
C PRO A 462 -8.94 2.55 20.06
N ILE A 463 -9.82 3.38 19.47
CA ILE A 463 -9.66 3.91 18.11
C ILE A 463 -8.39 4.77 18.01
N ILE A 464 -8.08 5.58 19.05
CA ILE A 464 -6.88 6.41 19.07
C ILE A 464 -5.63 5.54 19.00
N SER A 465 -5.47 4.57 19.90
CA SER A 465 -4.29 3.71 19.94
C SER A 465 -4.15 2.86 18.67
N TRP A 466 -5.26 2.40 18.13
CA TRP A 466 -5.27 1.62 16.90
C TRP A 466 -4.85 2.45 15.68
N CYS A 467 -5.37 3.67 15.52
CA CYS A 467 -4.98 4.57 14.43
C CYS A 467 -3.48 4.94 14.50
N PHE A 468 -2.97 5.25 15.71
CA PHE A 468 -1.53 5.53 15.87
C PHE A 468 -0.66 4.31 15.61
N GLY A 469 -1.06 3.11 16.06
CA GLY A 469 -0.36 1.87 15.76
C GLY A 469 -0.32 1.52 14.26
N ASN A 470 -1.30 1.99 13.49
CA ASN A 470 -1.37 1.83 12.03
C ASN A 470 -0.64 2.93 11.27
N ALA A 471 -0.24 4.01 11.94
CA ALA A 471 0.39 5.16 11.31
C ALA A 471 1.91 4.99 11.22
N VAL A 472 2.46 5.40 10.08
CA VAL A 472 3.89 5.56 9.85
C VAL A 472 4.13 6.94 9.25
N LEU A 473 5.33 7.48 9.39
CA LEU A 473 5.69 8.74 8.74
C LEU A 473 6.24 8.45 7.35
N GLU A 474 5.63 9.06 6.35
CA GLU A 474 6.19 9.12 5.00
C GLU A 474 6.95 10.44 4.83
N GLU A 475 8.13 10.35 4.20
CA GLU A 475 9.04 11.48 4.02
C GLU A 475 9.07 11.92 2.55
N ASP A 476 9.04 13.23 2.30
CA ASP A 476 9.24 13.78 0.96
C ASP A 476 10.75 13.96 0.65
N HIS A 477 11.05 14.46 -0.54
CA HIS A 477 12.45 14.73 -0.97
C HIS A 477 13.13 15.88 -0.23
N MET A 478 12.39 16.64 0.59
CA MET A 478 12.90 17.75 1.43
C MET A 478 12.93 17.34 2.92
N GLU A 479 12.81 16.05 3.21
CA GLU A 479 12.80 15.47 4.56
C GLU A 479 11.58 15.88 5.42
N ASN A 480 10.54 16.49 4.82
CA ASN A 480 9.29 16.72 5.53
C ASN A 480 8.51 15.42 5.67
N VAL A 481 7.81 15.26 6.78
CA VAL A 481 7.05 14.04 7.10
C VAL A 481 5.56 14.30 7.26
N LYS A 482 4.76 13.29 6.95
CA LYS A 482 3.34 13.24 7.29
C LYS A 482 2.91 11.82 7.69
N PRO A 483 1.85 11.67 8.54
CA PRO A 483 1.33 10.35 8.87
C PRO A 483 0.57 9.76 7.68
N VAL A 484 0.91 8.51 7.35
CA VAL A 484 0.23 7.72 6.32
C VAL A 484 -0.09 6.34 6.85
N LYS A 485 -1.00 5.63 6.17
CA LYS A 485 -1.32 4.24 6.49
C LYS A 485 -0.07 3.37 6.32
N ASN A 486 0.19 2.49 7.29
CA ASN A 486 1.30 1.54 7.17
C ASN A 486 1.07 0.64 5.94
N PRO A 487 1.97 0.66 4.96
CA PRO A 487 1.83 -0.14 3.74
C PRO A 487 1.84 -1.65 3.99
N GLY A 488 2.39 -2.08 5.13
CA GLY A 488 2.38 -3.48 5.56
C GLY A 488 1.07 -3.93 6.23
N ALA A 489 0.13 -3.00 6.47
CA ALA A 489 -1.16 -3.27 7.10
C ALA A 489 -2.30 -2.84 6.15
N PRO A 490 -2.80 -3.73 5.28
CA PRO A 490 -3.72 -3.38 4.18
C PRO A 490 -5.03 -2.73 4.65
N ASN A 491 -5.45 -3.01 5.88
CA ASN A 491 -6.69 -2.49 6.45
C ASN A 491 -6.45 -1.34 7.46
N ALA A 492 -5.24 -0.77 7.46
CA ALA A 492 -4.85 0.31 8.36
C ALA A 492 -5.72 1.56 8.14
N LYS A 493 -6.08 2.20 9.25
CA LYS A 493 -6.77 3.50 9.27
C LYS A 493 -5.93 4.46 10.13
N VAL A 494 -5.85 5.72 9.72
CA VAL A 494 -5.02 6.76 10.37
C VAL A 494 -5.78 8.06 10.61
N ASP A 495 -7.08 8.06 10.36
CA ASP A 495 -7.95 9.23 10.35
C ASP A 495 -7.81 10.07 11.63
N VAL A 496 -7.82 9.42 12.81
CA VAL A 496 -7.64 10.10 14.10
C VAL A 496 -6.25 10.73 14.24
N CYS A 497 -5.20 10.11 13.69
CA CYS A 497 -3.86 10.70 13.71
C CYS A 497 -3.80 12.00 12.90
N GLN A 498 -4.44 12.01 11.73
CA GLN A 498 -4.53 13.19 10.88
C GLN A 498 -5.33 14.30 11.57
N CYS A 499 -6.43 13.95 12.25
CA CYS A 499 -7.21 14.88 13.06
C CYS A 499 -6.38 15.52 14.18
N ILE A 500 -5.63 14.73 14.94
CA ILE A 500 -4.76 15.23 16.02
C ILE A 500 -3.66 16.14 15.47
N CYS A 501 -3.00 15.77 14.38
CA CYS A 501 -2.04 16.64 13.70
C CYS A 501 -2.68 17.97 13.26
N SER A 502 -3.88 17.93 12.70
CA SER A 502 -4.63 19.12 12.29
C SER A 502 -4.92 20.04 13.48
N CYS A 503 -5.20 19.48 14.67
CA CYS A 503 -5.33 20.28 15.89
C CYS A 503 -4.04 21.04 16.22
N TYR A 504 -2.88 20.39 16.14
CA TYR A 504 -1.61 21.04 16.44
C TYR A 504 -1.21 22.08 15.40
N ILE A 505 -1.56 21.90 14.14
CA ILE A 505 -1.39 22.94 13.09
C ILE A 505 -2.22 24.17 13.46
N MET A 506 -3.46 24.01 13.89
CA MET A 506 -4.30 25.15 14.31
C MET A 506 -3.81 25.81 15.61
N ILE A 507 -3.35 25.02 16.58
CA ILE A 507 -2.74 25.55 17.80
C ILE A 507 -1.55 26.47 17.44
N GLY A 508 -0.68 26.03 16.55
CA GLY A 508 0.45 26.82 16.03
C GLY A 508 0.03 28.07 15.27
N ASN A 509 -1.09 28.06 14.59
CA ASN A 509 -1.65 29.20 13.86
C ASN A 509 -2.43 30.17 14.76
N TRP A 510 -2.96 29.69 15.89
CA TRP A 510 -3.83 30.49 16.76
C TRP A 510 -3.12 31.63 17.46
N GLY A 511 -1.82 31.47 17.70
CA GLY A 511 -0.96 32.48 18.36
C GLY A 511 -0.36 33.53 17.43
N LYS A 512 -0.47 33.32 16.12
CA LYS A 512 -0.01 34.25 15.08
C LYS A 512 -1.15 35.21 14.70
#